data_c405b0912a6b057743d58eff994e2cae
#
_entry.id   c405b0912a6b057743d58eff994e2cae
#
_cell.length_a   1.000
_cell.length_b   1.000
_cell.length_c   1.000
_cell.angle_alpha   90.00
_cell.angle_beta   90.00
_cell.angle_gamma   90.00
#
_symmetry.space_group_name_H-M   'P 1'
#
loop_
_entity.id
_entity.type
_entity.pdbx_description
1 polymer ?
#
loop_
_entity_poly.entity_id
_entity_poly.type
_entity_poly.pdbx_seq_one_letter_code
_entity_poly.pdbx_strand_id
1 'polypeptide(L)'
;MNEQKIFNLLGMAQRAGRVASGDFAVTKAVEGKKARLLLVAADASEETKKRYRQMAADASIELFYLGNRELLGHCIGKDFRAAAAVLDAGFANAIAKHCRSDSDTGVD
;
A
#
# COMPACT_ATOMS: atom_id res chain seq x y z
N MET A 1 12.54 -1.01 -7.36
CA MET A 1 11.40 -1.61 -6.63
C MET A 1 11.24 -3.06 -7.03
N ASN A 2 11.16 -3.95 -6.07
CA ASN A 2 10.93 -5.37 -6.35
C ASN A 2 9.46 -5.70 -6.11
N GLU A 3 8.65 -5.54 -7.14
CA GLU A 3 7.20 -5.72 -7.02
C GLU A 3 6.80 -7.13 -6.59
N GLN A 4 7.50 -8.14 -7.07
CA GLN A 4 7.16 -9.52 -6.70
C GLN A 4 7.29 -9.74 -5.20
N LYS A 5 8.36 -9.26 -4.59
CA LYS A 5 8.55 -9.38 -3.15
C LYS A 5 7.53 -8.56 -2.38
N ILE A 6 7.18 -7.38 -2.89
CA ILE A 6 6.17 -6.53 -2.26
C ILE A 6 4.82 -7.23 -2.28
N PHE A 7 4.42 -7.79 -3.41
CA PHE A 7 3.15 -8.51 -3.51
C PHE A 7 3.13 -9.74 -2.61
N ASN A 8 4.25 -10.46 -2.52
CA ASN A 8 4.34 -11.62 -1.63
C ASN A 8 4.14 -11.21 -0.16
N LEU A 9 4.81 -10.14 0.26
CA LEU A 9 4.66 -9.63 1.63
C LEU A 9 3.25 -9.14 1.90
N LEU A 10 2.66 -8.45 0.93
CA LEU A 10 1.29 -7.96 1.07
C LEU A 10 0.30 -9.11 1.19
N GLY A 11 0.49 -10.18 0.41
CA GLY A 11 -0.33 -11.39 0.53
C GLY A 11 -0.19 -12.04 1.89
N MET A 12 1.01 -12.08 2.44
CA MET A 12 1.25 -12.61 3.79
C MET A 12 0.54 -11.75 4.84
N ALA A 13 0.66 -10.44 4.71
CA ALA A 13 -0.02 -9.51 5.63
C ALA A 13 -1.54 -9.68 5.56
N GLN A 14 -2.08 -9.89 4.37
CA GLN A 14 -3.51 -10.13 4.19
C GLN A 14 -3.95 -11.42 4.91
N ARG A 15 -3.19 -12.49 4.75
CA ARG A 15 -3.51 -13.76 5.42
C ARG A 15 -3.41 -13.65 6.93
N ALA A 16 -2.58 -12.73 7.42
CA ALA A 16 -2.46 -12.45 8.86
C ALA A 16 -3.55 -11.49 9.36
N GLY A 17 -4.45 -11.03 8.49
CA GLY A 17 -5.50 -10.09 8.88
C GLY A 17 -4.99 -8.67 9.10
N ARG A 18 -3.88 -8.30 8.46
CA ARG A 18 -3.23 -7.01 8.69
C ARG A 18 -3.32 -6.07 7.49
N VAL A 19 -4.32 -6.24 6.63
CA VAL A 19 -4.53 -5.38 5.46
C VAL A 19 -5.97 -4.92 5.43
N ALA A 20 -6.17 -3.63 5.19
CA ALA A 20 -7.48 -3.06 4.86
C ALA A 20 -7.43 -2.65 3.40
N SER A 21 -8.46 -2.92 2.61
CA SER A 21 -8.49 -2.56 1.21
C SER A 21 -9.83 -1.96 0.81
N GLY A 22 -9.79 -1.11 -0.23
CA GLY A 22 -10.95 -0.37 -0.68
C GLY A 22 -11.10 0.95 0.07
N ASP A 23 -11.81 1.90 -0.54
CA ASP A 23 -11.88 3.27 -0.02
C ASP A 23 -12.37 3.36 1.40
N PHE A 24 -13.46 2.66 1.71
CA PHE A 24 -14.07 2.76 3.04
C PHE A 24 -13.15 2.23 4.13
N ALA A 25 -12.62 1.00 3.93
CA ALA A 25 -11.79 0.36 4.94
C ALA A 25 -10.46 1.08 5.12
N VAL A 26 -9.85 1.54 4.02
CA VAL A 26 -8.58 2.26 4.09
C VAL A 26 -8.78 3.58 4.83
N THR A 27 -9.84 4.32 4.48
CA THR A 27 -10.12 5.60 5.15
C THR A 27 -10.32 5.41 6.65
N LYS A 28 -11.10 4.39 7.03
CA LYS A 28 -11.31 4.11 8.45
C LYS A 28 -10.00 3.75 9.16
N ALA A 29 -9.13 2.98 8.51
CA ALA A 29 -7.87 2.59 9.11
C ALA A 29 -6.95 3.79 9.31
N VAL A 30 -6.93 4.72 8.35
CA VAL A 30 -6.12 5.93 8.47
C VAL A 30 -6.67 6.83 9.59
N GLU A 31 -7.98 7.06 9.58
CA GLU A 31 -8.62 7.91 10.59
C GLU A 31 -8.46 7.34 12.00
N GLY A 32 -8.51 6.02 12.11
CA GLY A 32 -8.33 5.34 13.40
C GLY A 32 -6.88 5.17 13.82
N LYS A 33 -5.93 5.74 13.05
CA LYS A 33 -4.50 5.66 13.32
C LYS A 33 -3.97 4.22 13.35
N LYS A 34 -4.60 3.34 12.59
CA LYS A 34 -4.20 1.93 12.50
C LYS A 34 -3.35 1.66 11.26
N ALA A 35 -3.46 2.49 10.24
CA ALA A 35 -2.69 2.31 9.00
C ALA A 35 -1.24 2.72 9.22
N ARG A 36 -0.32 1.85 8.80
CA ARG A 36 1.12 2.09 8.92
C ARG A 36 1.77 2.41 7.58
N LEU A 37 1.10 2.07 6.48
CA LEU A 37 1.61 2.25 5.13
C LEU A 37 0.43 2.23 4.18
N LEU A 38 0.45 3.10 3.16
CA LEU A 38 -0.54 3.07 2.09
C LEU A 38 0.10 2.62 0.80
N LEU A 39 -0.59 1.73 0.08
CA LEU A 39 -0.21 1.29 -1.26
C LEU A 39 -1.36 1.64 -2.19
N VAL A 40 -1.04 2.36 -3.28
CA VAL A 40 -2.04 2.83 -4.23
C VAL A 40 -1.66 2.31 -5.61
N ALA A 41 -2.64 1.76 -6.34
CA ALA A 41 -2.40 1.26 -7.67
C ALA A 41 -1.91 2.38 -8.59
N ALA A 42 -0.87 2.10 -9.37
CA ALA A 42 -0.27 3.12 -10.23
C ALA A 42 -1.24 3.59 -11.31
N ASP A 43 -2.24 2.78 -11.67
CA ASP A 43 -3.25 3.13 -12.67
C ASP A 43 -4.52 3.72 -12.06
N ALA A 44 -4.52 4.05 -10.78
CA ALA A 44 -5.64 4.75 -10.16
C ALA A 44 -5.77 6.16 -10.78
N SER A 45 -6.98 6.72 -10.73
CA SER A 45 -7.21 8.05 -11.27
C SER A 45 -6.39 9.10 -10.51
N GLU A 46 -6.10 10.21 -11.16
CA GLU A 46 -5.36 11.30 -10.51
C GLU A 46 -6.09 11.83 -9.30
N GLU A 47 -7.41 11.87 -9.35
CA GLU A 47 -8.24 12.29 -8.21
C GLU A 47 -8.06 11.35 -7.02
N THR A 48 -8.10 10.03 -7.28
CA THR A 48 -7.89 9.03 -6.25
C THR A 48 -6.49 9.13 -5.66
N LYS A 49 -5.47 9.26 -6.51
CA LYS A 49 -4.08 9.41 -6.05
C LYS A 49 -3.91 10.63 -5.17
N LYS A 50 -4.49 11.75 -5.59
CA LYS A 50 -4.40 12.99 -4.83
C LYS A 50 -5.03 12.85 -3.44
N ARG A 51 -6.20 12.21 -3.40
CA ARG A 51 -6.91 12.00 -2.14
C ARG A 51 -6.08 11.16 -1.16
N TYR A 52 -5.50 10.08 -1.64
CA TYR A 52 -4.68 9.23 -0.77
C TYR A 52 -3.35 9.88 -0.39
N ARG A 53 -2.74 10.66 -1.29
CA ARG A 53 -1.55 11.42 -0.92
C ARG A 53 -1.84 12.38 0.23
N GLN A 54 -2.98 13.05 0.17
CA GLN A 54 -3.37 13.98 1.24
C GLN A 54 -3.60 13.23 2.55
N MET A 55 -4.28 12.09 2.49
CA MET A 55 -4.52 11.28 3.68
C MET A 55 -3.21 10.81 4.32
N ALA A 56 -2.27 10.36 3.49
CA ALA A 56 -0.98 9.90 3.98
C ALA A 56 -0.19 11.03 4.63
N ALA A 57 -0.19 12.21 3.99
CA ALA A 57 0.50 13.38 4.53
C ALA A 57 -0.08 13.78 5.87
N ASP A 58 -1.41 13.83 5.97
CA ASP A 58 -2.08 14.23 7.20
C ASP A 58 -1.80 13.25 8.35
N ALA A 59 -1.70 11.97 8.02
CA ALA A 59 -1.43 10.93 9.01
C ALA A 59 0.06 10.66 9.23
N SER A 60 0.93 11.32 8.48
CA SER A 60 2.39 11.13 8.54
C SER A 60 2.81 9.69 8.29
N ILE A 61 2.18 9.05 7.31
CA ILE A 61 2.56 7.69 6.88
C ILE A 61 3.02 7.72 5.44
N GLU A 62 3.85 6.74 5.08
CA GLU A 62 4.36 6.64 3.71
C GLU A 62 3.29 6.11 2.76
N LEU A 63 3.42 6.50 1.50
CA LEU A 63 2.56 6.01 0.43
C LEU A 63 3.45 5.66 -0.75
N PHE A 64 3.19 4.51 -1.37
CA PHE A 64 3.89 4.11 -2.60
C PHE A 64 2.87 3.70 -3.65
N TYR A 65 3.19 3.97 -4.92
CA TYR A 65 2.39 3.45 -6.03
C TYR A 65 2.92 2.09 -6.44
N LEU A 66 2.01 1.17 -6.72
CA LEU A 66 2.38 -0.23 -6.94
C LEU A 66 1.48 -0.87 -7.98
N GLY A 67 2.09 -1.43 -9.02
CA GLY A 67 1.39 -2.21 -10.03
C GLY A 67 0.17 -1.52 -10.61
N ASN A 68 -0.94 -2.26 -10.66
CA ASN A 68 -2.21 -1.74 -11.13
C ASN A 68 -3.33 -2.27 -10.23
N ARG A 69 -4.57 -1.79 -10.46
CA ARG A 69 -5.71 -2.16 -9.61
C ARG A 69 -5.98 -3.67 -9.63
N GLU A 70 -5.79 -4.31 -10.78
CA GLU A 70 -6.00 -5.75 -10.90
C GLU A 70 -4.97 -6.52 -10.08
N LEU A 71 -3.70 -6.19 -10.23
CA LEU A 71 -2.62 -6.86 -9.50
C LEU A 71 -2.73 -6.62 -8.00
N LEU A 72 -3.02 -5.38 -7.61
CA LEU A 72 -3.17 -5.05 -6.19
C LEU A 72 -4.32 -5.84 -5.58
N GLY A 73 -5.46 -5.88 -6.26
CA GLY A 73 -6.60 -6.66 -5.78
C GLY A 73 -6.28 -8.14 -5.70
N HIS A 74 -5.70 -8.67 -6.78
CA HIS A 74 -5.43 -10.10 -6.88
C HIS A 74 -4.54 -10.61 -5.72
N CYS A 75 -3.48 -9.87 -5.37
CA CYS A 75 -2.55 -10.35 -4.36
C CYS A 75 -3.16 -10.41 -2.95
N ILE A 76 -4.30 -9.77 -2.73
CA ILE A 76 -5.01 -9.81 -1.46
C ILE A 76 -6.36 -10.54 -1.57
N GLY A 77 -6.54 -11.32 -2.65
CA GLY A 77 -7.73 -12.14 -2.83
C GLY A 77 -8.99 -11.38 -3.21
N LYS A 78 -8.84 -10.25 -3.89
CA LYS A 78 -9.93 -9.40 -4.34
C LYS A 78 -9.86 -9.21 -5.86
N ASP A 79 -10.89 -8.61 -6.46
CA ASP A 79 -10.89 -8.37 -7.91
C ASP A 79 -10.03 -7.16 -8.28
N PHE A 80 -10.52 -5.97 -7.97
CA PHE A 80 -9.80 -4.72 -8.26
C PHE A 80 -9.74 -3.90 -6.98
N ARG A 81 -8.57 -3.34 -6.69
CA ARG A 81 -8.44 -2.43 -5.55
C ARG A 81 -7.52 -1.29 -5.94
N ALA A 82 -8.00 -0.06 -5.76
CA ALA A 82 -7.19 1.12 -6.01
C ALA A 82 -6.20 1.38 -4.87
N ALA A 83 -6.51 0.92 -3.66
CA ALA A 83 -5.66 1.19 -2.50
C ALA A 83 -5.76 0.08 -1.46
N ALA A 84 -4.69 -0.07 -0.70
CA ALA A 84 -4.64 -0.96 0.44
C ALA A 84 -3.81 -0.30 1.54
N ALA A 85 -4.19 -0.54 2.80
CA ALA A 85 -3.43 -0.08 3.96
C ALA A 85 -2.86 -1.28 4.69
N VAL A 86 -1.59 -1.20 5.05
CA VAL A 86 -0.94 -2.23 5.86
C VAL A 86 -1.03 -1.77 7.32
N LEU A 87 -1.53 -2.64 8.18
CA LEU A 87 -1.89 -2.28 9.55
C LEU A 87 -0.85 -2.69 10.59
N ASP A 88 0.15 -3.44 10.16
CA ASP A 88 1.19 -3.98 11.03
C ASP A 88 2.52 -3.31 10.73
N ALA A 89 3.20 -2.82 11.76
CA ALA A 89 4.46 -2.11 11.59
C ALA A 89 5.55 -2.99 10.96
N GLY A 90 5.61 -4.26 11.33
CA GLY A 90 6.62 -5.18 10.79
C GLY A 90 6.46 -5.39 9.30
N PHE A 91 5.25 -5.70 8.85
CA PHE A 91 4.96 -5.85 7.44
C PHE A 91 5.14 -4.52 6.70
N ALA A 92 4.68 -3.43 7.29
CA ALA A 92 4.81 -2.10 6.66
C ALA A 92 6.28 -1.74 6.44
N ASN A 93 7.13 -1.97 7.42
CA ASN A 93 8.55 -1.68 7.30
C ASN A 93 9.23 -2.54 6.25
N ALA A 94 8.91 -3.84 6.21
CA ALA A 94 9.48 -4.75 5.23
C ALA A 94 9.06 -4.36 3.80
N ILE A 95 7.79 -4.04 3.61
CA ILE A 95 7.26 -3.63 2.30
C ILE A 95 7.89 -2.30 1.88
N ALA A 96 7.91 -1.31 2.78
CA ALA A 96 8.47 -0.01 2.47
C ALA A 96 9.94 -0.09 2.09
N LYS A 97 10.69 -0.96 2.75
CA LYS A 97 12.10 -1.19 2.42
C LYS A 97 12.26 -1.61 0.96
N HIS A 98 11.44 -2.54 0.50
CA HIS A 98 11.50 -2.98 -0.91
C HIS A 98 11.00 -1.88 -1.86
N CYS A 99 10.04 -1.08 -1.45
CA CYS A 99 9.57 0.05 -2.26
C CYS A 99 10.66 1.10 -2.45
N ARG A 100 11.50 1.30 -1.43
CA ARG A 100 12.56 2.30 -1.47
C ARG A 100 13.86 1.80 -2.11
N SER A 101 13.98 0.50 -2.37
CA SER A 101 15.23 -0.08 -2.85
C SER A 101 15.68 0.42 -4.22
N ASP A 102 14.75 0.84 -5.08
CA ASP A 102 15.09 1.43 -6.39
C ASP A 102 15.89 2.70 -6.24
N SER A 103 15.54 3.53 -5.25
CA SER A 103 16.27 4.77 -4.99
C SER A 103 17.70 4.48 -4.56
N ASP A 104 17.89 3.45 -3.75
CA ASP A 104 19.22 3.04 -3.30
C ASP A 104 20.06 2.54 -4.47
N THR A 105 19.45 1.76 -5.35
CA THR A 105 20.12 1.22 -6.53
C THR A 105 20.57 2.34 -7.46
N GLY A 106 19.76 3.38 -7.60
CA GLY A 106 20.06 4.48 -8.48
C GLY A 106 21.26 5.30 -8.06
N VAL A 107 21.68 5.18 -6.82
CA VAL A 107 22.80 5.95 -6.28
C VAL A 107 24.15 5.35 -6.69
N ASP A 108 24.14 4.09 -6.93
CA ASP A 108 25.37 3.36 -7.28
C ASP A 108 25.77 3.62 -8.72
#